data_be06acb9ae71e71c5f984f3a4134d0b8
#
_entry.id   be06acb9ae71e71c5f984f3a4134d0b8
#
_cell.length_a   1.000
_cell.length_b   1.000
_cell.length_c   1.000
_cell.angle_alpha   90.00
_cell.angle_beta   90.00
_cell.angle_gamma   90.00
#
_symmetry.space_group_name_H-M   'P 1'
#
loop_
_entity.id
_entity.type
_entity.pdbx_description
1 polymer ?
#
loop_
_entity_poly.entity_id
_entity_poly.type
_entity_poly.pdbx_seq_one_letter_code
_entity_poly.pdbx_strand_id
1 'polypeptide(L)'
;MINKIIKNTVCLMSAFFLMFSTNSLLADNYPSKPITMVIPYGPGGLADVSARILAGTLPTHIGQTILAINKAGAAGVIASTFVKGSKPDGYTLLLARVGSQMGVPAMNKTIPYKWDDFTIIGMLETNPFVLVVPSSSDIKNFKEFEKKIKSGTPMTYGSAGVGTLLHIATAVMADTMGVKKGSLTHVPFKGGGKASAALMGGKVDFMWQGLSGVVNGIKAGKLRALAVATPKRQPLLPSIPTGTELGYANMEQIVGWSAVYGPPNMPDAVVKVIADALEKNKSDKTWIKMNKAMGNVIDVRSPAATKAFVGKQYKVYDATLKKMGMRITK
;
A
#
# COMPACT_ATOMS: atom_id res chain seq x y z
N MET A 1 12.84 49.53 37.74
CA MET A 1 13.02 48.89 36.43
C MET A 1 13.32 47.42 36.54
N ILE A 2 14.22 47.00 37.42
CA ILE A 2 14.68 45.61 37.61
C ILE A 2 13.57 44.64 38.02
N ASN A 3 12.64 44.98 38.92
CA ASN A 3 11.53 44.13 39.36
C ASN A 3 10.49 43.82 38.29
N LYS A 4 10.37 44.65 37.22
CA LYS A 4 9.46 44.42 36.12
C LYS A 4 10.03 43.43 35.10
N ILE A 5 11.36 43.41 34.93
CA ILE A 5 12.10 42.47 34.08
C ILE A 5 12.05 41.06 34.66
N ILE A 6 12.31 40.92 35.98
CA ILE A 6 12.28 39.63 36.67
C ILE A 6 10.88 38.97 36.60
N LYS A 7 9.77 39.75 36.81
CA LYS A 7 8.42 39.24 36.70
C LYS A 7 8.08 38.74 35.30
N ASN A 8 8.51 39.46 34.25
CA ASN A 8 8.26 39.05 32.87
C ASN A 8 9.08 37.81 32.46
N THR A 9 10.30 37.66 32.95
CA THR A 9 11.15 36.49 32.67
C THR A 9 10.62 35.24 33.38
N VAL A 10 10.14 35.35 34.60
CA VAL A 10 9.52 34.22 35.32
C VAL A 10 8.20 33.80 34.69
N CYS A 11 7.35 34.73 34.19
CA CYS A 11 6.13 34.40 33.47
C CYS A 11 6.40 33.71 32.13
N LEU A 12 7.44 34.12 31.38
CA LEU A 12 7.84 33.46 30.13
C LEU A 12 8.41 32.06 30.34
N MET A 13 9.21 31.85 31.41
CA MET A 13 9.71 30.53 31.77
C MET A 13 8.60 29.57 32.24
N SER A 14 7.62 30.06 33.01
CA SER A 14 6.48 29.23 33.44
C SER A 14 5.56 28.86 32.27
N ALA A 15 5.33 29.75 31.28
CA ALA A 15 4.57 29.46 30.09
C ALA A 15 5.27 28.44 29.19
N PHE A 16 6.61 28.47 29.11
CA PHE A 16 7.38 27.50 28.32
C PHE A 16 7.39 26.10 28.97
N PHE A 17 7.38 26.03 30.32
CA PHE A 17 7.33 24.77 31.06
C PHE A 17 5.96 24.11 31.01
N LEU A 18 4.86 24.90 30.92
CA LEU A 18 3.49 24.38 30.76
C LEU A 18 3.23 23.80 29.35
N MET A 19 3.91 24.26 28.31
CA MET A 19 3.78 23.70 26.96
C MET A 19 4.44 22.33 26.79
N PHE A 20 5.44 22.00 27.58
CA PHE A 20 6.09 20.65 27.55
C PHE A 20 5.33 19.60 28.35
N SER A 21 4.50 20.00 29.32
CA SER A 21 3.77 19.06 30.19
C SER A 21 2.49 18.50 29.58
N THR A 22 1.91 19.13 28.55
CA THR A 22 0.64 18.68 27.94
C THR A 22 0.81 17.51 26.99
N ASN A 23 1.99 17.29 26.42
CA ASN A 23 2.24 16.15 25.53
C ASN A 23 2.37 14.81 26.27
N SER A 24 2.78 14.78 27.52
CA SER A 24 2.88 13.56 28.32
C SER A 24 1.53 13.00 28.77
N LEU A 25 0.59 13.88 29.12
CA LEU A 25 -0.74 13.49 29.61
C LEU A 25 -1.63 12.82 28.55
N LEU A 26 -1.37 13.07 27.25
CA LEU A 26 -2.12 12.44 26.17
C LEU A 26 -1.68 10.99 25.90
N ALA A 27 -0.46 10.62 26.28
CA ALA A 27 0.05 9.26 26.06
C ALA A 27 -0.30 8.29 27.19
N ASP A 28 -0.49 8.77 28.42
CA ASP A 28 -0.75 7.92 29.58
C ASP A 28 -2.09 7.17 29.51
N ASN A 29 -3.04 7.63 28.70
CA ASN A 29 -4.36 7.01 28.48
C ASN A 29 -4.64 6.62 27.00
N TYR A 30 -3.65 6.69 26.10
CA TYR A 30 -3.84 6.29 24.71
C TYR A 30 -3.45 4.82 24.51
N PRO A 31 -4.30 4.03 23.81
CA PRO A 31 -5.66 4.34 23.36
C PRO A 31 -6.73 4.02 24.42
N SER A 32 -7.70 4.93 24.63
CA SER A 32 -8.83 4.74 25.57
C SER A 32 -10.15 4.34 24.87
N LYS A 33 -10.19 4.33 23.55
CA LYS A 33 -11.35 3.99 22.70
C LYS A 33 -10.91 3.31 21.41
N PRO A 34 -11.84 2.67 20.67
CA PRO A 34 -11.51 2.02 19.39
C PRO A 34 -10.82 2.96 18.39
N ILE A 35 -9.87 2.40 17.64
CA ILE A 35 -9.12 3.09 16.59
C ILE A 35 -9.71 2.74 15.23
N THR A 36 -9.98 3.74 14.40
CA THR A 36 -10.46 3.53 13.03
C THR A 36 -9.29 3.41 12.06
N MET A 37 -9.18 2.27 11.40
CA MET A 37 -8.24 2.03 10.30
C MET A 37 -8.96 2.23 8.96
N VAL A 38 -8.66 3.32 8.26
CA VAL A 38 -9.25 3.66 6.98
C VAL A 38 -8.52 2.93 5.86
N ILE A 39 -9.26 2.19 5.05
CA ILE A 39 -8.74 1.41 3.92
C ILE A 39 -9.01 2.17 2.62
N PRO A 40 -8.00 2.51 1.81
CA PRO A 40 -8.15 3.37 0.63
C PRO A 40 -8.79 2.69 -0.59
N TYR A 41 -9.16 1.42 -0.49
CA TYR A 41 -9.72 0.62 -1.58
C TYR A 41 -10.95 -0.17 -1.13
N GLY A 42 -11.67 -0.72 -2.11
CA GLY A 42 -12.83 -1.58 -1.86
C GLY A 42 -12.46 -2.94 -1.26
N PRO A 43 -13.45 -3.65 -0.70
CA PRO A 43 -13.25 -4.93 -0.03
C PRO A 43 -12.71 -6.03 -0.95
N GLY A 44 -12.11 -7.07 -0.35
CA GLY A 44 -11.62 -8.29 -1.01
C GLY A 44 -10.30 -8.14 -1.76
N GLY A 45 -9.70 -6.94 -1.80
CA GLY A 45 -8.37 -6.71 -2.38
C GLY A 45 -7.27 -6.76 -1.33
N LEU A 46 -6.01 -6.67 -1.80
CA LEU A 46 -4.82 -6.72 -0.97
C LEU A 46 -4.86 -5.78 0.24
N ALA A 47 -5.28 -4.52 0.04
CA ALA A 47 -5.37 -3.54 1.13
C ALA A 47 -6.41 -3.93 2.20
N ASP A 48 -7.55 -4.46 1.78
CA ASP A 48 -8.61 -4.88 2.68
C ASP A 48 -8.18 -6.10 3.49
N VAL A 49 -7.55 -7.08 2.83
CA VAL A 49 -7.01 -8.28 3.49
C VAL A 49 -5.95 -7.89 4.53
N SER A 50 -4.96 -7.09 4.17
CA SER A 50 -3.90 -6.64 5.10
C SER A 50 -4.47 -5.89 6.31
N ALA A 51 -5.42 -4.96 6.07
CA ALA A 51 -6.05 -4.20 7.15
C ALA A 51 -6.84 -5.09 8.13
N ARG A 52 -7.57 -6.10 7.62
CA ARG A 52 -8.36 -7.00 8.46
C ARG A 52 -7.50 -7.99 9.23
N ILE A 53 -6.39 -8.45 8.67
CA ILE A 53 -5.39 -9.24 9.41
C ILE A 53 -4.84 -8.40 10.56
N LEU A 54 -4.44 -7.14 10.31
CA LEU A 54 -3.95 -6.24 11.35
C LEU A 54 -5.03 -5.96 12.40
N ALA A 55 -6.26 -5.67 11.99
CA ALA A 55 -7.38 -5.42 12.90
C ALA A 55 -7.73 -6.62 13.79
N GLY A 56 -7.43 -7.83 13.33
CA GLY A 56 -7.65 -9.07 14.12
C GLY A 56 -6.53 -9.39 15.11
N THR A 57 -5.32 -8.84 14.94
CA THR A 57 -4.16 -9.21 15.77
C THR A 57 -3.62 -8.05 16.62
N LEU A 58 -3.62 -6.81 16.09
CA LEU A 58 -3.09 -5.65 16.81
C LEU A 58 -3.79 -5.34 18.14
N PRO A 59 -5.12 -5.61 18.32
CA PRO A 59 -5.81 -5.36 19.59
C PRO A 59 -5.14 -5.99 20.81
N THR A 60 -4.54 -7.16 20.68
CA THR A 60 -3.82 -7.86 21.78
C THR A 60 -2.56 -7.13 22.21
N HIS A 61 -2.01 -6.26 21.36
CA HIS A 61 -0.76 -5.53 21.59
C HIS A 61 -0.97 -4.07 21.89
N ILE A 62 -2.09 -3.47 21.44
CA ILE A 62 -2.40 -2.04 21.64
C ILE A 62 -3.49 -1.80 22.69
N GLY A 63 -4.21 -2.85 23.10
CA GLY A 63 -5.23 -2.77 24.14
C GLY A 63 -6.59 -2.22 23.71
N GLN A 64 -6.82 -1.96 22.40
CA GLN A 64 -8.08 -1.44 21.88
C GLN A 64 -8.45 -2.06 20.53
N THR A 65 -9.76 -2.11 20.26
CA THR A 65 -10.30 -2.62 19.00
C THR A 65 -9.88 -1.74 17.82
N ILE A 66 -9.54 -2.39 16.70
CA ILE A 66 -9.28 -1.71 15.42
C ILE A 66 -10.49 -1.90 14.49
N LEU A 67 -11.15 -0.80 14.14
CA LEU A 67 -12.30 -0.78 13.23
C LEU A 67 -11.82 -0.52 11.80
N ALA A 68 -11.79 -1.57 10.98
CA ALA A 68 -11.37 -1.49 9.59
C ALA A 68 -12.53 -1.02 8.69
N ILE A 69 -12.43 0.17 8.09
CA ILE A 69 -13.45 0.76 7.22
C ILE A 69 -12.91 1.07 5.82
N ASN A 70 -13.66 0.70 4.78
CA ASN A 70 -13.29 0.98 3.40
C ASN A 70 -13.82 2.36 2.94
N LYS A 71 -12.92 3.25 2.51
CA LYS A 71 -13.24 4.52 1.83
C LYS A 71 -12.62 4.52 0.44
N ALA A 72 -13.20 3.72 -0.45
CA ALA A 72 -12.70 3.58 -1.81
C ALA A 72 -13.04 4.78 -2.70
N GLY A 73 -12.14 5.09 -3.63
CA GLY A 73 -12.37 6.08 -4.70
C GLY A 73 -11.10 6.83 -5.08
N ALA A 74 -11.06 7.28 -6.34
CA ALA A 74 -9.94 8.00 -6.95
C ALA A 74 -8.57 7.37 -6.63
N ALA A 75 -8.46 6.05 -6.78
CA ALA A 75 -7.24 5.25 -6.49
C ALA A 75 -6.68 5.45 -5.06
N GLY A 76 -7.55 5.73 -4.09
CA GLY A 76 -7.20 5.94 -2.69
C GLY A 76 -7.08 7.40 -2.26
N VAL A 77 -7.26 8.36 -3.17
CA VAL A 77 -7.20 9.79 -2.85
C VAL A 77 -8.27 10.18 -1.83
N ILE A 78 -9.49 9.63 -1.93
CA ILE A 78 -10.59 9.95 -1.01
C ILE A 78 -10.21 9.57 0.43
N ALA A 79 -9.72 8.36 0.66
CA ALA A 79 -9.31 7.91 1.99
C ALA A 79 -8.11 8.70 2.52
N SER A 80 -7.10 8.93 1.68
CA SER A 80 -5.89 9.65 2.06
C SER A 80 -6.20 11.09 2.44
N THR A 81 -7.05 11.79 1.67
CA THR A 81 -7.49 13.15 1.97
C THR A 81 -8.31 13.20 3.26
N PHE A 82 -9.20 12.22 3.47
CA PHE A 82 -9.98 12.12 4.70
C PHE A 82 -9.08 11.99 5.94
N VAL A 83 -8.09 11.08 5.90
CA VAL A 83 -7.17 10.89 7.03
C VAL A 83 -6.26 12.12 7.20
N LYS A 84 -5.77 12.71 6.11
CA LYS A 84 -4.96 13.95 6.18
C LYS A 84 -5.68 15.07 6.95
N GLY A 85 -7.00 15.20 6.77
CA GLY A 85 -7.84 16.22 7.45
C GLY A 85 -8.38 15.77 8.82
N SER A 86 -8.08 14.58 9.29
CA SER A 86 -8.54 14.08 10.59
C SER A 86 -7.72 14.66 11.75
N LYS A 87 -8.24 14.56 12.99
CA LYS A 87 -7.50 14.98 14.19
C LYS A 87 -6.25 14.15 14.38
N PRO A 88 -5.09 14.74 14.74
CA PRO A 88 -3.83 14.01 14.93
C PRO A 88 -3.74 13.32 16.30
N ASP A 89 -4.83 12.72 16.77
CA ASP A 89 -4.99 12.12 18.09
C ASP A 89 -4.77 10.59 18.11
N GLY A 90 -4.46 9.98 16.95
CA GLY A 90 -4.20 8.55 16.83
C GLY A 90 -5.43 7.67 16.63
N TYR A 91 -6.65 8.20 16.69
CA TYR A 91 -7.88 7.42 16.56
C TYR A 91 -8.39 7.26 15.12
N THR A 92 -7.78 7.97 14.16
CA THR A 92 -8.04 7.78 12.73
C THR A 92 -6.74 7.56 12.01
N LEU A 93 -6.52 6.33 11.55
CA LEU A 93 -5.30 5.91 10.89
C LEU A 93 -5.61 5.48 9.44
N LEU A 94 -4.60 5.50 8.59
CA LEU A 94 -4.66 5.05 7.20
C LEU A 94 -3.87 3.75 7.05
N LEU A 95 -4.49 2.73 6.48
CA LEU A 95 -3.70 1.67 5.85
C LEU A 95 -3.08 2.22 4.56
N ALA A 96 -1.90 2.75 4.68
CA ALA A 96 -1.15 3.32 3.57
C ALA A 96 -0.69 2.22 2.61
N ARG A 97 -0.79 2.49 1.30
CA ARG A 97 -0.39 1.57 0.23
C ARG A 97 0.50 2.27 -0.77
N VAL A 98 1.37 1.51 -1.40
CA VAL A 98 2.25 2.00 -2.47
C VAL A 98 1.49 2.77 -3.55
N GLY A 99 0.29 2.32 -3.94
CA GLY A 99 -0.54 3.00 -4.94
C GLY A 99 -1.01 4.37 -4.45
N SER A 100 -1.72 4.42 -3.32
CA SER A 100 -2.32 5.65 -2.79
C SER A 100 -1.27 6.65 -2.28
N GLN A 101 -0.13 6.18 -1.73
CA GLN A 101 0.88 7.06 -1.11
C GLN A 101 2.10 7.34 -1.99
N MET A 102 2.31 6.59 -3.07
CA MET A 102 3.42 6.84 -4.00
C MET A 102 2.96 6.94 -5.45
N GLY A 103 2.27 5.93 -5.97
CA GLY A 103 1.89 5.86 -7.38
C GLY A 103 1.03 7.04 -7.80
N VAL A 104 -0.05 7.31 -7.06
CA VAL A 104 -0.95 8.43 -7.35
C VAL A 104 -0.27 9.79 -7.17
N PRO A 105 0.44 10.08 -6.05
CA PRO A 105 1.18 11.34 -5.91
C PRO A 105 2.31 11.53 -6.94
N ALA A 106 2.94 10.44 -7.40
CA ALA A 106 3.96 10.53 -8.44
C ALA A 106 3.33 10.79 -9.82
N MET A 107 2.17 10.19 -10.11
CA MET A 107 1.47 10.33 -11.37
C MET A 107 0.67 11.62 -11.48
N ASN A 108 -0.08 11.99 -10.44
CA ASN A 108 -0.98 13.14 -10.44
C ASN A 108 -0.55 14.19 -9.42
N LYS A 109 -0.03 15.32 -9.93
CA LYS A 109 0.44 16.44 -9.10
C LYS A 109 -0.67 17.38 -8.64
N THR A 110 -1.92 17.15 -9.08
CA THR A 110 -3.07 18.00 -8.70
C THR A 110 -3.84 17.50 -7.49
N ILE A 111 -3.50 16.33 -6.95
CA ILE A 111 -4.15 15.79 -5.75
C ILE A 111 -3.79 16.60 -4.49
N PRO A 112 -4.67 16.63 -3.46
CA PRO A 112 -4.50 17.51 -2.30
C PRO A 112 -3.50 17.02 -1.25
N TYR A 113 -2.59 16.10 -1.60
CA TYR A 113 -1.54 15.64 -0.69
C TYR A 113 -0.27 15.15 -1.44
N LYS A 114 0.85 15.18 -0.73
CA LYS A 114 2.12 14.55 -1.09
C LYS A 114 2.31 13.29 -0.27
N TRP A 115 3.22 12.41 -0.68
CA TRP A 115 3.53 11.15 -0.01
C TRP A 115 4.01 11.35 1.44
N ASP A 116 4.64 12.47 1.74
CA ASP A 116 5.28 12.85 3.01
C ASP A 116 4.48 13.84 3.86
N ASP A 117 3.25 14.16 3.46
CA ASP A 117 2.35 15.04 4.23
C ASP A 117 1.78 14.37 5.49
N PHE A 118 2.00 13.08 5.67
CA PHE A 118 1.42 12.27 6.74
C PHE A 118 2.44 11.97 7.84
N THR A 119 1.96 11.67 9.04
CA THR A 119 2.76 11.02 10.06
C THR A 119 2.94 9.55 9.70
N ILE A 120 4.15 9.14 9.37
CA ILE A 120 4.49 7.76 9.03
C ILE A 120 4.76 7.01 10.33
N ILE A 121 3.99 5.94 10.62
CA ILE A 121 4.04 5.22 11.89
C ILE A 121 4.86 3.94 11.76
N GLY A 122 4.67 3.17 10.68
CA GLY A 122 5.45 1.96 10.48
C GLY A 122 5.00 1.16 9.25
N MET A 123 5.93 0.42 8.66
CA MET A 123 5.64 -0.58 7.64
C MET A 123 5.14 -1.86 8.30
N LEU A 124 4.32 -2.63 7.59
CA LEU A 124 3.74 -3.89 8.05
C LEU A 124 4.31 -5.10 7.30
N GLU A 125 4.20 -5.06 6.00
CA GLU A 125 4.62 -6.13 5.10
C GLU A 125 4.93 -5.61 3.71
N THR A 126 5.69 -6.40 2.96
CA THR A 126 5.81 -6.29 1.52
C THR A 126 4.97 -7.38 0.85
N ASN A 127 4.49 -7.08 -0.36
CA ASN A 127 3.56 -7.94 -1.08
C ASN A 127 4.13 -8.33 -2.44
N PRO A 128 4.33 -9.63 -2.67
CA PRO A 128 4.64 -10.15 -4.01
C PRO A 128 3.53 -9.81 -4.99
N PHE A 129 3.91 -9.37 -6.18
CA PHE A 129 2.98 -9.15 -7.28
C PHE A 129 3.04 -10.32 -8.26
N VAL A 130 1.87 -10.69 -8.77
CA VAL A 130 1.68 -11.85 -9.66
C VAL A 130 0.94 -11.39 -10.91
N LEU A 131 1.43 -11.75 -12.07
CA LEU A 131 0.71 -11.65 -13.33
C LEU A 131 -0.27 -12.82 -13.43
N VAL A 132 -1.54 -12.51 -13.59
CA VAL A 132 -2.62 -13.51 -13.62
C VAL A 132 -3.55 -13.31 -14.80
N VAL A 133 -4.09 -14.44 -15.31
CA VAL A 133 -5.16 -14.52 -16.32
C VAL A 133 -6.31 -15.37 -15.78
N PRO A 134 -7.53 -15.27 -16.35
CA PRO A 134 -8.61 -16.21 -16.04
C PRO A 134 -8.19 -17.64 -16.41
N SER A 135 -8.61 -18.64 -15.65
CA SER A 135 -8.35 -20.04 -16.00
C SER A 135 -8.99 -20.47 -17.32
N SER A 136 -10.08 -19.80 -17.71
CA SER A 136 -10.76 -19.98 -18.99
C SER A 136 -9.98 -19.42 -20.18
N SER A 137 -8.95 -18.59 -19.93
CA SER A 137 -8.10 -18.02 -20.98
C SER A 137 -7.41 -19.12 -21.82
N ASP A 138 -7.21 -18.85 -23.10
CA ASP A 138 -6.37 -19.62 -24.02
C ASP A 138 -4.88 -19.58 -23.62
N ILE A 139 -4.46 -18.56 -22.86
CA ILE A 139 -3.10 -18.37 -22.36
C ILE A 139 -2.83 -19.34 -21.21
N LYS A 140 -1.96 -20.33 -21.43
CA LYS A 140 -1.64 -21.39 -20.44
C LYS A 140 -0.37 -21.14 -19.66
N ASN A 141 0.57 -20.33 -20.18
CA ASN A 141 1.86 -20.03 -19.59
C ASN A 141 2.38 -18.65 -20.02
N PHE A 142 3.49 -18.21 -19.43
CA PHE A 142 4.06 -16.89 -19.74
C PHE A 142 4.52 -16.78 -21.20
N LYS A 143 5.04 -17.84 -21.82
CA LYS A 143 5.50 -17.80 -23.22
C LYS A 143 4.35 -17.51 -24.21
N GLU A 144 3.18 -18.09 -23.95
CA GLU A 144 1.99 -17.82 -24.75
C GLU A 144 1.48 -16.38 -24.51
N PHE A 145 1.49 -15.91 -23.26
CA PHE A 145 1.19 -14.52 -22.92
C PHE A 145 2.15 -13.56 -23.64
N GLU A 146 3.46 -13.82 -23.54
CA GLU A 146 4.49 -13.01 -24.20
C GLU A 146 4.25 -12.92 -25.71
N LYS A 147 4.02 -14.08 -26.37
CA LYS A 147 3.73 -14.13 -27.81
C LYS A 147 2.50 -13.27 -28.16
N LYS A 148 1.42 -13.41 -27.39
CA LYS A 148 0.17 -12.68 -27.63
C LYS A 148 0.30 -11.18 -27.40
N ILE A 149 0.93 -10.76 -26.31
CA ILE A 149 1.08 -9.33 -25.99
C ILE A 149 2.04 -8.60 -26.94
N LYS A 150 3.11 -9.29 -27.41
CA LYS A 150 4.08 -8.74 -28.38
C LYS A 150 3.56 -8.71 -29.82
N SER A 151 2.60 -9.55 -30.18
CA SER A 151 1.99 -9.53 -31.53
C SER A 151 1.20 -8.24 -31.82
N GLY A 152 0.92 -7.44 -30.77
CA GLY A 152 0.07 -6.26 -30.89
C GLY A 152 -1.42 -6.59 -30.91
N THR A 153 -1.82 -7.83 -30.62
CA THR A 153 -3.23 -8.20 -30.42
C THR A 153 -3.82 -7.33 -29.30
N PRO A 154 -4.98 -6.68 -29.54
CA PRO A 154 -5.63 -5.88 -28.51
C PRO A 154 -5.95 -6.72 -27.27
N MET A 155 -5.54 -6.27 -26.09
CA MET A 155 -5.83 -6.92 -24.82
C MET A 155 -6.27 -5.88 -23.78
N THR A 156 -7.18 -6.29 -22.90
CA THR A 156 -7.63 -5.49 -21.77
C THR A 156 -6.93 -5.91 -20.47
N TYR A 157 -6.64 -4.95 -19.59
CA TYR A 157 -6.10 -5.29 -18.28
C TYR A 157 -6.79 -4.53 -17.14
N GLY A 158 -7.00 -5.23 -16.03
CA GLY A 158 -7.64 -4.69 -14.84
C GLY A 158 -6.67 -4.02 -13.87
N SER A 159 -7.14 -3.01 -13.15
CA SER A 159 -6.42 -2.45 -12.00
C SER A 159 -7.36 -1.95 -10.91
N ALA A 160 -6.79 -1.61 -9.74
CA ALA A 160 -7.53 -1.01 -8.63
C ALA A 160 -7.81 0.50 -8.81
N GLY A 161 -7.52 1.05 -9.99
CA GLY A 161 -7.66 2.46 -10.35
C GLY A 161 -6.41 3.02 -11.02
N VAL A 162 -6.56 4.16 -11.69
CA VAL A 162 -5.46 4.88 -12.35
C VAL A 162 -4.41 5.29 -11.31
N GLY A 163 -3.12 5.06 -11.59
CA GLY A 163 -2.01 5.39 -10.68
C GLY A 163 -1.75 4.38 -9.57
N THR A 164 -2.59 3.34 -9.44
CA THR A 164 -2.29 2.25 -8.51
C THR A 164 -1.11 1.41 -9.00
N LEU A 165 -0.46 0.66 -8.10
CA LEU A 165 0.65 -0.21 -8.49
C LEU A 165 0.23 -1.24 -9.55
N LEU A 166 -1.01 -1.73 -9.51
CA LEU A 166 -1.55 -2.66 -10.50
C LEU A 166 -1.56 -2.04 -11.92
N HIS A 167 -1.87 -0.75 -12.03
CA HIS A 167 -1.80 -0.01 -13.29
C HIS A 167 -0.34 0.20 -13.74
N ILE A 168 0.51 0.69 -12.83
CA ILE A 168 1.92 0.99 -13.10
C ILE A 168 2.68 -0.29 -13.45
N ALA A 169 2.40 -1.40 -12.77
CA ALA A 169 3.01 -2.71 -13.05
C ALA A 169 2.83 -3.14 -14.50
N THR A 170 1.59 -2.98 -15.03
CA THR A 170 1.31 -3.30 -16.44
C THR A 170 2.09 -2.37 -17.38
N ALA A 171 2.18 -1.09 -17.06
CA ALA A 171 2.92 -0.14 -17.88
C ALA A 171 4.44 -0.45 -17.88
N VAL A 172 5.03 -0.75 -16.72
CA VAL A 172 6.44 -1.17 -16.59
C VAL A 172 6.70 -2.47 -17.37
N MET A 173 5.82 -3.46 -17.23
CA MET A 173 5.91 -4.70 -18.00
C MET A 173 5.87 -4.42 -19.50
N ALA A 174 4.92 -3.62 -19.98
CA ALA A 174 4.75 -3.30 -21.39
C ALA A 174 6.00 -2.59 -21.96
N ASP A 175 6.56 -1.61 -21.24
CA ASP A 175 7.81 -0.93 -21.61
C ASP A 175 8.99 -1.93 -21.66
N THR A 176 9.14 -2.74 -20.62
CA THR A 176 10.23 -3.74 -20.52
C THR A 176 10.17 -4.79 -21.62
N MET A 177 8.95 -5.22 -22.00
CA MET A 177 8.74 -6.24 -23.04
C MET A 177 8.72 -5.67 -24.45
N GLY A 178 8.77 -4.35 -24.64
CA GLY A 178 8.64 -3.70 -25.95
C GLY A 178 7.24 -3.87 -26.57
N VAL A 179 6.19 -3.86 -25.76
CA VAL A 179 4.82 -4.03 -26.22
C VAL A 179 4.37 -2.83 -27.05
N LYS A 180 3.70 -3.09 -28.19
CA LYS A 180 3.22 -2.05 -29.10
C LYS A 180 2.31 -1.06 -28.37
N LYS A 181 2.63 0.24 -28.45
CA LYS A 181 1.80 1.30 -27.88
C LYS A 181 0.37 1.25 -28.44
N GLY A 182 -0.61 1.33 -27.54
CA GLY A 182 -2.04 1.31 -27.91
C GLY A 182 -2.66 -0.09 -28.02
N SER A 183 -1.90 -1.19 -27.90
CA SER A 183 -2.45 -2.55 -27.89
C SER A 183 -3.09 -2.96 -26.57
N LEU A 184 -2.82 -2.23 -25.49
CA LEU A 184 -3.36 -2.52 -24.16
C LEU A 184 -4.39 -1.48 -23.74
N THR A 185 -5.59 -1.93 -23.39
CA THR A 185 -6.67 -1.09 -22.86
C THR A 185 -6.80 -1.25 -21.35
N HIS A 186 -6.61 -0.16 -20.60
CA HIS A 186 -6.75 -0.14 -19.16
C HIS A 186 -8.22 -0.07 -18.73
N VAL A 187 -8.64 -0.98 -17.83
CA VAL A 187 -9.97 -1.00 -17.22
C VAL A 187 -9.80 -0.80 -15.70
N PRO A 188 -10.03 0.44 -15.18
CA PRO A 188 -9.90 0.73 -13.77
C PRO A 188 -11.12 0.29 -12.95
N PHE A 189 -10.90 -0.30 -11.78
CA PHE A 189 -11.95 -0.67 -10.81
C PHE A 189 -11.76 0.08 -9.48
N LYS A 190 -12.81 0.12 -8.65
CA LYS A 190 -12.76 0.73 -7.30
C LYS A 190 -12.10 -0.20 -6.26
N GLY A 191 -10.90 -0.74 -6.58
CA GLY A 191 -10.12 -1.61 -5.71
C GLY A 191 -9.80 -2.97 -6.34
N GLY A 192 -8.76 -3.63 -5.79
CA GLY A 192 -8.23 -4.89 -6.29
C GLY A 192 -9.23 -6.05 -6.24
N GLY A 193 -10.11 -6.08 -5.24
CA GLY A 193 -11.14 -7.12 -5.13
C GLY A 193 -12.12 -7.11 -6.31
N LYS A 194 -12.64 -5.91 -6.68
CA LYS A 194 -13.51 -5.77 -7.86
C LYS A 194 -12.78 -6.09 -9.17
N ALA A 195 -11.49 -5.70 -9.27
CA ALA A 195 -10.66 -6.03 -10.41
C ALA A 195 -10.44 -7.56 -10.53
N SER A 196 -10.12 -8.24 -9.42
CA SER A 196 -9.95 -9.70 -9.39
C SER A 196 -11.26 -10.44 -9.75
N ALA A 197 -12.40 -9.96 -9.25
CA ALA A 197 -13.71 -10.52 -9.61
C ALA A 197 -14.01 -10.35 -11.11
N ALA A 198 -13.70 -9.17 -11.67
CA ALA A 198 -13.86 -8.90 -13.10
C ALA A 198 -12.95 -9.80 -13.96
N LEU A 199 -11.70 -10.04 -13.52
CA LEU A 199 -10.78 -10.96 -14.17
C LEU A 199 -11.32 -12.41 -14.14
N MET A 200 -11.76 -12.89 -12.96
CA MET A 200 -12.34 -14.23 -12.83
C MET A 200 -13.58 -14.41 -13.71
N GLY A 201 -14.33 -13.34 -13.93
CA GLY A 201 -15.51 -13.32 -14.84
C GLY A 201 -15.17 -13.08 -16.31
N GLY A 202 -13.88 -13.05 -16.70
CA GLY A 202 -13.45 -12.86 -18.09
C GLY A 202 -13.73 -11.47 -18.66
N LYS A 203 -13.97 -10.44 -17.82
CA LYS A 203 -14.24 -9.06 -18.28
C LYS A 203 -12.97 -8.28 -18.62
N VAL A 204 -11.82 -8.79 -18.26
CA VAL A 204 -10.50 -8.32 -18.67
C VAL A 204 -9.61 -9.54 -18.91
N ASP A 205 -8.61 -9.39 -19.79
CA ASP A 205 -7.76 -10.51 -20.23
C ASP A 205 -6.71 -10.89 -19.22
N PHE A 206 -6.14 -9.91 -18.52
CA PHE A 206 -5.09 -10.14 -17.51
C PHE A 206 -5.02 -9.01 -16.47
N MET A 207 -4.25 -9.21 -15.44
CA MET A 207 -3.86 -8.14 -14.52
C MET A 207 -2.59 -8.52 -13.73
N TRP A 208 -1.88 -7.50 -13.27
CA TRP A 208 -0.98 -7.63 -12.14
C TRP A 208 -1.77 -7.44 -10.85
N GLN A 209 -1.56 -8.32 -9.87
CA GLN A 209 -2.20 -8.20 -8.57
C GLN A 209 -1.26 -8.67 -7.46
N GLY A 210 -1.41 -8.11 -6.25
CA GLY A 210 -0.77 -8.65 -5.07
C GLY A 210 -1.22 -10.10 -4.80
N LEU A 211 -0.29 -10.98 -4.48
CA LEU A 211 -0.55 -12.41 -4.30
C LEU A 211 -1.71 -12.67 -3.32
N SER A 212 -1.76 -11.93 -2.19
CA SER A 212 -2.84 -12.06 -1.21
C SER A 212 -4.24 -11.75 -1.77
N GLY A 213 -4.32 -10.90 -2.80
CA GLY A 213 -5.58 -10.55 -3.45
C GLY A 213 -6.07 -11.57 -4.50
N VAL A 214 -5.25 -12.56 -4.87
CA VAL A 214 -5.57 -13.57 -5.89
C VAL A 214 -5.26 -15.01 -5.49
N VAL A 215 -4.53 -15.25 -4.40
CA VAL A 215 -4.09 -16.59 -4.00
C VAL A 215 -5.26 -17.57 -3.85
N ASN A 216 -6.38 -17.12 -3.30
CA ASN A 216 -7.57 -17.96 -3.16
C ASN A 216 -8.21 -18.29 -4.52
N GLY A 217 -8.21 -17.33 -5.46
CA GLY A 217 -8.67 -17.56 -6.84
C GLY A 217 -7.77 -18.54 -7.60
N ILE A 218 -6.46 -18.48 -7.35
CA ILE A 218 -5.48 -19.42 -7.94
C ILE A 218 -5.68 -20.82 -7.35
N LYS A 219 -5.77 -20.94 -6.01
CA LYS A 219 -6.02 -22.22 -5.34
C LYS A 219 -7.36 -22.86 -5.74
N ALA A 220 -8.38 -22.05 -5.99
CA ALA A 220 -9.69 -22.51 -6.46
C ALA A 220 -9.72 -22.82 -7.97
N GLY A 221 -8.60 -22.70 -8.68
CA GLY A 221 -8.53 -22.97 -10.12
C GLY A 221 -9.28 -21.95 -10.99
N LYS A 222 -9.66 -20.80 -10.47
CA LYS A 222 -10.36 -19.72 -11.22
C LYS A 222 -9.41 -18.74 -11.90
N LEU A 223 -8.19 -18.65 -11.41
CA LEU A 223 -7.11 -17.84 -11.97
C LEU A 223 -5.88 -18.69 -12.23
N ARG A 224 -5.10 -18.28 -13.24
CA ARG A 224 -3.79 -18.87 -13.56
C ARG A 224 -2.71 -17.82 -13.38
N ALA A 225 -1.71 -18.13 -12.54
CA ALA A 225 -0.50 -17.32 -12.38
C ALA A 225 0.48 -17.61 -13.52
N LEU A 226 1.08 -16.56 -14.08
CA LEU A 226 2.02 -16.65 -15.18
C LEU A 226 3.45 -16.24 -14.81
N ALA A 227 3.60 -15.25 -13.93
CA ALA A 227 4.90 -14.74 -13.47
C ALA A 227 4.74 -14.07 -12.10
N VAL A 228 5.83 -14.01 -11.33
CA VAL A 228 5.91 -13.24 -10.08
C VAL A 228 6.96 -12.12 -10.20
N ALA A 229 6.62 -10.94 -9.69
CA ALA A 229 7.52 -9.78 -9.65
C ALA A 229 8.35 -9.79 -8.35
N THR A 230 9.18 -10.82 -8.16
CA THR A 230 10.03 -11.00 -6.99
C THR A 230 11.35 -11.62 -7.39
N PRO A 231 12.47 -11.35 -6.67
CA PRO A 231 13.79 -11.93 -7.00
C PRO A 231 13.84 -13.46 -6.85
N LYS A 232 12.91 -14.03 -6.08
CA LYS A 232 12.80 -15.49 -5.87
C LYS A 232 11.35 -15.92 -6.05
N ARG A 233 11.17 -17.17 -6.52
CA ARG A 233 9.83 -17.79 -6.60
C ARG A 233 9.13 -17.77 -5.25
N GLN A 234 7.82 -17.65 -5.27
CA GLN A 234 7.04 -17.59 -4.05
C GLN A 234 6.73 -19.01 -3.53
N PRO A 235 6.83 -19.26 -2.20
CA PRO A 235 6.52 -20.56 -1.62
C PRO A 235 5.12 -21.07 -1.94
N LEU A 236 4.14 -20.18 -2.11
CA LEU A 236 2.77 -20.53 -2.49
C LEU A 236 2.61 -20.80 -3.99
N LEU A 237 3.60 -20.45 -4.81
CA LEU A 237 3.61 -20.57 -6.27
C LEU A 237 4.97 -21.08 -6.76
N PRO A 238 5.46 -22.25 -6.29
CA PRO A 238 6.84 -22.69 -6.55
C PRO A 238 7.13 -23.02 -8.03
N SER A 239 6.09 -23.29 -8.79
CA SER A 239 6.21 -23.56 -10.25
C SER A 239 6.17 -22.29 -11.11
N ILE A 240 5.82 -21.12 -10.54
CA ILE A 240 5.66 -19.88 -11.30
C ILE A 240 7.00 -19.14 -11.35
N PRO A 241 7.51 -18.82 -12.56
CA PRO A 241 8.81 -18.18 -12.72
C PRO A 241 8.79 -16.71 -12.27
N THR A 242 9.96 -16.20 -11.90
CA THR A 242 10.21 -14.77 -11.62
C THR A 242 10.42 -13.98 -12.91
N GLY A 243 10.32 -12.64 -12.81
CA GLY A 243 10.65 -11.75 -13.92
C GLY A 243 12.08 -11.98 -14.44
N THR A 244 13.05 -12.16 -13.55
CA THR A 244 14.47 -12.44 -13.90
C THR A 244 14.64 -13.78 -14.62
N GLU A 245 14.00 -14.85 -14.15
CA GLU A 245 14.03 -16.16 -14.85
C GLU A 245 13.43 -16.10 -16.26
N LEU A 246 12.54 -15.13 -16.51
CA LEU A 246 11.89 -14.87 -17.80
C LEU A 246 12.67 -13.87 -18.67
N GLY A 247 13.82 -13.36 -18.22
CA GLY A 247 14.61 -12.34 -18.92
C GLY A 247 14.12 -10.89 -18.73
N TYR A 248 13.21 -10.64 -17.78
CA TYR A 248 12.57 -9.35 -17.52
C TYR A 248 12.81 -8.86 -16.08
N ALA A 249 14.07 -8.76 -15.67
CA ALA A 249 14.48 -8.38 -14.31
C ALA A 249 13.84 -7.05 -13.81
N ASN A 250 13.55 -6.12 -14.72
CA ASN A 250 12.90 -4.86 -14.35
C ASN A 250 11.47 -5.04 -13.76
N MET A 251 10.82 -6.18 -14.00
CA MET A 251 9.53 -6.47 -13.34
C MET A 251 9.67 -6.61 -11.83
N GLU A 252 10.85 -6.94 -11.31
CA GLU A 252 11.11 -7.09 -9.87
C GLU A 252 11.18 -5.75 -9.11
N GLN A 253 11.26 -4.62 -9.82
CA GLN A 253 11.22 -3.29 -9.19
C GLN A 253 9.84 -2.94 -8.66
N ILE A 254 8.80 -3.71 -8.99
CA ILE A 254 7.43 -3.48 -8.58
C ILE A 254 7.18 -4.18 -7.25
N VAL A 255 7.47 -3.49 -6.15
CA VAL A 255 7.23 -4.00 -4.79
C VAL A 255 6.01 -3.33 -4.19
N GLY A 256 5.00 -4.13 -3.87
CA GLY A 256 3.87 -3.71 -3.06
C GLY A 256 4.22 -3.69 -1.57
N TRP A 257 3.60 -2.80 -0.81
CA TRP A 257 3.73 -2.77 0.65
C TRP A 257 2.48 -2.19 1.30
N SER A 258 2.29 -2.51 2.59
CA SER A 258 1.35 -1.85 3.50
C SER A 258 2.11 -1.18 4.63
N ALA A 259 1.57 -0.05 5.09
CA ALA A 259 2.08 0.67 6.24
C ALA A 259 0.93 1.35 7.00
N VAL A 260 1.18 1.73 8.23
CA VAL A 260 0.25 2.54 9.03
C VAL A 260 0.72 3.99 9.00
N TYR A 261 -0.17 4.87 8.53
CA TYR A 261 0.03 6.31 8.55
C TYR A 261 -1.07 6.97 9.39
N GLY A 262 -0.77 8.14 9.92
CA GLY A 262 -1.74 8.99 10.59
C GLY A 262 -1.83 10.36 9.96
N PRO A 263 -2.74 11.23 10.45
CA PRO A 263 -2.80 12.63 10.07
C PRO A 263 -1.45 13.33 10.26
N PRO A 264 -1.21 14.48 9.60
CA PRO A 264 -0.01 15.29 9.85
C PRO A 264 0.11 15.69 11.32
N ASN A 265 1.34 15.77 11.82
CA ASN A 265 1.67 16.31 13.15
C ASN A 265 1.05 15.53 14.33
N MET A 266 0.97 14.21 14.25
CA MET A 266 0.62 13.40 15.43
C MET A 266 1.68 13.56 16.53
N PRO A 267 1.26 13.58 17.82
CA PRO A 267 2.20 13.60 18.94
C PRO A 267 3.14 12.38 18.92
N ASP A 268 4.44 12.59 19.13
CA ASP A 268 5.45 11.52 19.11
C ASP A 268 5.12 10.39 20.08
N ALA A 269 4.58 10.72 21.26
CA ALA A 269 4.17 9.75 22.26
C ALA A 269 3.08 8.79 21.74
N VAL A 270 2.08 9.30 21.02
CA VAL A 270 1.02 8.49 20.38
C VAL A 270 1.61 7.63 19.25
N VAL A 271 2.48 8.21 18.42
CA VAL A 271 3.19 7.48 17.34
C VAL A 271 3.98 6.32 17.93
N LYS A 272 4.70 6.57 19.05
CA LYS A 272 5.48 5.54 19.73
C LYS A 272 4.63 4.38 20.23
N VAL A 273 3.48 4.64 20.85
CA VAL A 273 2.57 3.57 21.34
C VAL A 273 2.13 2.68 20.18
N ILE A 274 1.73 3.27 19.04
CA ILE A 274 1.30 2.50 17.88
C ILE A 274 2.48 1.72 17.27
N ALA A 275 3.64 2.36 17.09
CA ALA A 275 4.83 1.73 16.53
C ALA A 275 5.34 0.55 17.40
N ASP A 276 5.33 0.70 18.72
CA ASP A 276 5.68 -0.37 19.66
C ASP A 276 4.69 -1.54 19.57
N ALA A 277 3.39 -1.27 19.41
CA ALA A 277 2.38 -2.29 19.20
C ALA A 277 2.58 -3.04 17.87
N LEU A 278 2.95 -2.34 16.80
CA LEU A 278 3.28 -2.96 15.50
C LEU A 278 4.52 -3.86 15.61
N GLU A 279 5.55 -3.43 16.35
CA GLU A 279 6.75 -4.25 16.56
C GLU A 279 6.44 -5.52 17.37
N LYS A 280 5.62 -5.43 18.41
CA LYS A 280 5.12 -6.61 19.15
C LYS A 280 4.29 -7.54 18.24
N ASN A 281 3.41 -6.97 17.42
CA ASN A 281 2.56 -7.73 16.49
C ASN A 281 3.38 -8.52 15.46
N LYS A 282 4.61 -8.11 15.14
CA LYS A 282 5.54 -8.82 14.26
C LYS A 282 5.79 -10.27 14.71
N SER A 283 5.77 -10.53 16.01
CA SER A 283 5.98 -11.85 16.60
C SER A 283 4.67 -12.59 16.91
N ASP A 284 3.50 -11.99 16.63
CA ASP A 284 2.21 -12.61 16.84
C ASP A 284 2.02 -13.84 15.92
N LYS A 285 1.73 -15.00 16.50
CA LYS A 285 1.61 -16.26 15.76
C LYS A 285 0.47 -16.24 14.73
N THR A 286 -0.63 -15.57 15.05
CA THR A 286 -1.79 -15.43 14.15
C THR A 286 -1.46 -14.49 13.00
N TRP A 287 -0.81 -13.34 13.28
CA TRP A 287 -0.29 -12.42 12.29
C TRP A 287 0.63 -13.12 11.29
N ILE A 288 1.63 -13.86 11.81
CA ILE A 288 2.59 -14.61 10.99
C ILE A 288 1.87 -15.64 10.12
N LYS A 289 0.99 -16.47 10.73
CA LYS A 289 0.24 -17.51 10.03
C LYS A 289 -0.62 -16.95 8.91
N MET A 290 -1.38 -15.87 9.19
CA MET A 290 -2.29 -15.26 8.21
C MET A 290 -1.53 -14.60 7.06
N ASN A 291 -0.48 -13.82 7.34
CA ASN A 291 0.34 -13.20 6.31
C ASN A 291 1.03 -14.24 5.41
N LYS A 292 1.61 -15.29 6.02
CA LYS A 292 2.22 -16.40 5.29
C LYS A 292 1.21 -17.14 4.40
N ALA A 293 -0.01 -17.39 4.89
CA ALA A 293 -1.07 -18.02 4.10
C ALA A 293 -1.50 -17.18 2.89
N MET A 294 -1.39 -15.85 2.99
CA MET A 294 -1.67 -14.89 1.92
C MET A 294 -0.46 -14.61 1.02
N GLY A 295 0.73 -15.15 1.33
CA GLY A 295 1.95 -14.89 0.59
C GLY A 295 2.53 -13.50 0.81
N ASN A 296 2.15 -12.81 1.88
CA ASN A 296 2.80 -11.56 2.29
C ASN A 296 4.13 -11.87 2.98
N VAL A 297 5.10 -10.99 2.82
CA VAL A 297 6.38 -11.03 3.53
C VAL A 297 6.35 -10.01 4.65
N ILE A 298 6.37 -10.46 5.91
CA ILE A 298 6.38 -9.59 7.07
C ILE A 298 7.65 -8.74 7.06
N ASP A 299 7.47 -7.42 7.12
CA ASP A 299 8.55 -6.44 7.03
C ASP A 299 8.19 -5.22 7.89
N VAL A 300 8.08 -5.45 9.20
CA VAL A 300 7.78 -4.39 10.16
C VAL A 300 9.01 -3.51 10.34
N ARG A 301 8.83 -2.21 10.08
CA ARG A 301 9.91 -1.21 10.18
C ARG A 301 9.47 -0.04 11.05
N SER A 302 10.43 0.56 11.74
CA SER A 302 10.23 1.81 12.49
C SER A 302 9.76 2.96 11.61
N PRO A 303 9.22 4.05 12.20
CA PRO A 303 8.81 5.25 11.46
C PRO A 303 9.90 5.79 10.55
N ALA A 304 11.12 5.95 11.06
CA ALA A 304 12.26 6.48 10.31
C ALA A 304 12.69 5.56 9.16
N ALA A 305 12.78 4.24 9.41
CA ALA A 305 13.14 3.26 8.38
C ALA A 305 12.07 3.16 7.30
N THR A 306 10.78 3.26 7.67
CA THR A 306 9.66 3.31 6.73
C THR A 306 9.73 4.55 5.84
N LYS A 307 9.95 5.74 6.44
CA LYS A 307 10.08 7.01 5.69
C LYS A 307 11.23 6.95 4.70
N ALA A 308 12.39 6.44 5.11
CA ALA A 308 13.56 6.29 4.24
C ALA A 308 13.29 5.35 3.06
N PHE A 309 12.66 4.21 3.31
CA PHE A 309 12.29 3.23 2.28
C PHE A 309 11.29 3.83 1.28
N VAL A 310 10.19 4.39 1.76
CA VAL A 310 9.14 5.00 0.93
C VAL A 310 9.69 6.16 0.11
N GLY A 311 10.52 7.03 0.70
CA GLY A 311 11.14 8.15 0.01
C GLY A 311 12.08 7.70 -1.13
N LYS A 312 12.86 6.63 -0.93
CA LYS A 312 13.68 6.02 -1.98
C LYS A 312 12.83 5.50 -3.14
N GLN A 313 11.78 4.75 -2.82
CA GLN A 313 10.87 4.23 -3.85
C GLN A 313 10.11 5.34 -4.58
N TYR A 314 9.66 6.38 -3.86
CA TYR A 314 8.97 7.50 -4.48
C TYR A 314 9.83 8.16 -5.57
N LYS A 315 11.13 8.39 -5.31
CA LYS A 315 12.06 8.94 -6.30
C LYS A 315 12.14 8.07 -7.55
N VAL A 316 12.18 6.74 -7.39
CA VAL A 316 12.22 5.79 -8.51
C VAL A 316 10.92 5.86 -9.33
N TYR A 317 9.76 5.81 -8.70
CA TYR A 317 8.48 5.86 -9.41
C TYR A 317 8.25 7.21 -10.08
N ASP A 318 8.58 8.31 -9.41
CA ASP A 318 8.46 9.64 -9.98
C ASP A 318 9.30 9.79 -11.26
N ALA A 319 10.53 9.29 -11.25
CA ALA A 319 11.41 9.28 -12.42
C ALA A 319 10.86 8.37 -13.54
N THR A 320 10.40 7.16 -13.21
CA THR A 320 9.84 6.21 -14.18
C THR A 320 8.59 6.76 -14.84
N LEU A 321 7.64 7.28 -14.07
CA LEU A 321 6.40 7.84 -14.59
C LEU A 321 6.63 9.08 -15.45
N LYS A 322 7.65 9.89 -15.10
CA LYS A 322 8.09 11.01 -15.96
C LYS A 322 8.59 10.50 -17.30
N LYS A 323 9.50 9.51 -17.30
CA LYS A 323 10.06 8.90 -18.52
C LYS A 323 8.96 8.33 -19.42
N MET A 324 7.95 7.70 -18.82
CA MET A 324 6.85 7.04 -19.54
C MET A 324 5.76 8.04 -20.02
N GLY A 325 5.86 9.32 -19.69
CA GLY A 325 4.85 10.33 -20.03
C GLY A 325 3.50 10.13 -19.33
N MET A 326 3.51 9.48 -18.15
CA MET A 326 2.28 9.14 -17.40
C MET A 326 1.92 10.17 -16.32
N ARG A 327 2.61 11.31 -16.27
CA ARG A 327 2.30 12.36 -15.28
C ARG A 327 1.12 13.24 -15.70
N ILE A 328 0.25 13.55 -14.74
CA ILE A 328 -0.82 14.54 -14.84
C ILE A 328 -0.37 15.78 -14.06
N THR A 329 -0.17 16.89 -14.74
CA THR A 329 0.36 18.15 -14.17
C THR A 329 -0.61 19.32 -14.23
N LYS A 330 -1.72 19.17 -14.97
CA LYS A 330 -2.80 20.16 -15.13
C LYS A 330 -4.15 19.46 -15.13
#